data_1eaf2b4086fe502e542140589bd33bd6
#
_entry.id   1eaf2b4086fe502e542140589bd33bd6
#
_cell.length_a   1.000
_cell.length_b   1.000
_cell.length_c   1.000
_cell.angle_alpha   90.00
_cell.angle_beta   90.00
_cell.angle_gamma   90.00
#
_symmetry.space_group_name_H-M   'P 1'
#
loop_
_entity.id
_entity.type
_entity.pdbx_description
1 polymer ?
#
loop_
_entity_poly.entity_id
_entity_poly.type
_entity_poly.pdbx_seq_one_letter_code
_entity_poly.pdbx_strand_id
1 'polypeptide(L)'
;KGSKPFDVDLVRAIVTSPVVDSWMLDSANGIGYVKLDQFTEQADVQVAAAIAKLQTQGMKALVFDLRGNPGGLLTVARDLVSRFVAEGPVVWTKERQGGMVSLNVDSKRTIPALSSGSIPVVVLVNGSSASASEIVSGALQDANAAFIIGTRTYGKGLVQTILPLGDTGGAVKVTTQHYFTRDKHDINLK
;
A
#
# COMPACT_ATOMS: atom_id res chain seq x y z
N LYS A 1 -27.59 9.21 -30.03
CA LYS A 1 -29.06 9.48 -29.93
C LYS A 1 -29.76 8.49 -30.85
N GLY A 2 -30.54 7.52 -30.32
CA GLY A 2 -31.46 6.71 -31.11
C GLY A 2 -31.15 5.20 -31.23
N SER A 3 -30.28 4.59 -30.38
CA SER A 3 -30.23 3.13 -30.30
C SER A 3 -31.46 2.59 -29.57
N LYS A 4 -32.09 1.57 -30.12
CA LYS A 4 -33.20 0.87 -29.45
C LYS A 4 -32.66 0.22 -28.17
N PRO A 5 -33.46 0.16 -27.07
CA PRO A 5 -33.14 -0.63 -25.90
C PRO A 5 -32.87 -2.10 -26.32
N PHE A 6 -31.89 -2.73 -25.70
CA PHE A 6 -31.61 -4.15 -25.88
C PHE A 6 -31.37 -4.78 -24.50
N ASP A 7 -31.77 -6.03 -24.35
CA ASP A 7 -31.55 -6.80 -23.16
C ASP A 7 -30.20 -7.50 -23.21
N VAL A 8 -29.50 -7.58 -22.07
CA VAL A 8 -28.24 -8.29 -21.94
C VAL A 8 -28.31 -9.22 -20.74
N ASP A 9 -28.07 -10.50 -20.99
CA ASP A 9 -27.92 -11.48 -19.91
C ASP A 9 -26.54 -11.33 -19.25
N LEU A 10 -26.53 -10.99 -17.95
CA LEU A 10 -25.32 -10.87 -17.17
C LEU A 10 -25.14 -12.09 -16.25
N VAL A 11 -24.08 -12.84 -16.49
CA VAL A 11 -23.67 -13.94 -15.62
C VAL A 11 -22.70 -13.40 -14.56
N ARG A 12 -23.01 -13.60 -13.29
CA ARG A 12 -22.12 -13.19 -12.17
C ARG A 12 -20.85 -14.05 -12.19
N ALA A 13 -19.70 -13.39 -12.18
CA ALA A 13 -18.40 -14.02 -12.07
C ALA A 13 -17.51 -13.24 -11.09
N ILE A 14 -16.49 -13.89 -10.56
CA ILE A 14 -15.45 -13.20 -9.79
C ILE A 14 -14.60 -12.44 -10.80
N VAL A 15 -14.62 -11.10 -10.71
CA VAL A 15 -13.81 -10.22 -11.55
C VAL A 15 -12.67 -9.68 -10.69
N THR A 16 -11.44 -9.98 -11.07
CA THR A 16 -10.25 -9.37 -10.45
C THR A 16 -9.96 -8.05 -11.17
N SER A 17 -10.24 -6.93 -10.50
CA SER A 17 -9.89 -5.62 -11.02
C SER A 17 -8.40 -5.37 -10.83
N PRO A 18 -7.64 -4.98 -11.87
CA PRO A 18 -6.26 -4.54 -11.70
C PRO A 18 -6.25 -3.24 -10.86
N VAL A 19 -5.36 -3.21 -9.88
CA VAL A 19 -5.11 -2.02 -9.04
C VAL A 19 -3.66 -1.55 -9.17
N VAL A 20 -2.91 -2.14 -10.08
CA VAL A 20 -1.49 -1.86 -10.33
C VAL A 20 -1.26 -1.61 -11.82
N ASP A 21 -0.69 -0.46 -12.14
CA ASP A 21 -0.12 -0.16 -13.45
C ASP A 21 1.40 -0.20 -13.39
N SER A 22 2.06 -0.71 -14.43
CA SER A 22 3.53 -0.78 -14.46
C SER A 22 4.10 -0.74 -15.87
N TRP A 23 5.21 -0.01 -16.03
CA TRP A 23 5.99 0.06 -17.27
C TRP A 23 7.42 0.53 -17.01
N MET A 24 8.31 0.32 -17.97
CA MET A 24 9.63 0.97 -17.95
C MET A 24 9.45 2.45 -18.27
N LEU A 25 9.69 3.32 -17.27
CA LEU A 25 9.59 4.78 -17.41
C LEU A 25 10.71 5.33 -18.29
N ASP A 26 11.92 4.79 -18.10
CA ASP A 26 13.10 5.07 -18.92
C ASP A 26 13.86 3.76 -19.11
N SER A 27 13.69 3.16 -20.29
CA SER A 27 14.34 1.88 -20.62
C SER A 27 15.85 2.02 -20.81
N ALA A 28 16.33 3.18 -21.22
CA ALA A 28 17.76 3.40 -21.46
C ALA A 28 18.55 3.42 -20.12
N ASN A 29 17.96 4.02 -19.09
CA ASN A 29 18.54 4.10 -17.75
C ASN A 29 18.02 3.00 -16.80
N GLY A 30 17.10 2.15 -17.24
CA GLY A 30 16.54 1.07 -16.43
C GLY A 30 15.63 1.55 -15.31
N ILE A 31 14.85 2.61 -15.52
CA ILE A 31 13.93 3.14 -14.52
C ILE A 31 12.55 2.49 -14.72
N GLY A 32 12.15 1.66 -13.76
CA GLY A 32 10.80 1.08 -13.69
C GLY A 32 9.83 1.99 -12.92
N TYR A 33 8.54 1.91 -13.29
CA TYR A 33 7.45 2.61 -12.63
C TYR A 33 6.36 1.62 -12.29
N VAL A 34 5.89 1.70 -11.04
CA VAL A 34 4.75 0.94 -10.53
C VAL A 34 3.82 1.90 -9.82
N LYS A 35 2.56 1.97 -10.24
CA LYS A 35 1.50 2.73 -9.58
C LYS A 35 0.56 1.77 -8.89
N LEU A 36 0.22 2.04 -7.64
CA LEU A 36 -0.79 1.32 -6.88
C LEU A 36 -1.96 2.25 -6.56
N ASP A 37 -3.15 1.90 -7.02
CA ASP A 37 -4.35 2.73 -6.81
C ASP A 37 -5.05 2.46 -5.47
N GLN A 38 -4.99 1.22 -4.95
CA GLN A 38 -5.64 0.86 -3.69
C GLN A 38 -5.04 -0.42 -3.09
N PHE A 39 -5.02 -0.52 -1.75
CA PHE A 39 -4.54 -1.71 -1.02
C PHE A 39 -5.67 -2.74 -0.87
N THR A 40 -6.00 -3.43 -1.97
CA THR A 40 -6.92 -4.57 -2.01
C THR A 40 -6.20 -5.87 -1.68
N GLU A 41 -6.93 -6.96 -1.43
CA GLU A 41 -6.34 -8.29 -1.15
C GLU A 41 -5.34 -8.76 -2.23
N GLN A 42 -5.51 -8.33 -3.48
CA GLN A 42 -4.66 -8.71 -4.61
C GLN A 42 -3.48 -7.76 -4.83
N ALA A 43 -3.43 -6.61 -4.15
CA ALA A 43 -2.45 -5.56 -4.44
C ALA A 43 -1.00 -6.02 -4.24
N ASP A 44 -0.70 -6.75 -3.17
CA ASP A 44 0.66 -7.27 -2.91
C ASP A 44 1.15 -8.19 -4.03
N VAL A 45 0.29 -9.11 -4.46
CA VAL A 45 0.63 -10.07 -5.54
C VAL A 45 0.82 -9.35 -6.87
N GLN A 46 -0.04 -8.36 -7.18
CA GLN A 46 0.05 -7.58 -8.41
C GLN A 46 1.32 -6.71 -8.42
N VAL A 47 1.67 -6.06 -7.31
CA VAL A 47 2.91 -5.27 -7.18
C VAL A 47 4.13 -6.18 -7.34
N ALA A 48 4.16 -7.34 -6.68
CA ALA A 48 5.27 -8.28 -6.79
C ALA A 48 5.45 -8.76 -8.24
N ALA A 49 4.37 -9.10 -8.93
CA ALA A 49 4.39 -9.50 -10.33
C ALA A 49 4.88 -8.36 -11.25
N ALA A 50 4.43 -7.12 -11.00
CA ALA A 50 4.89 -5.94 -11.72
C ALA A 50 6.41 -5.71 -11.56
N ILE A 51 6.92 -5.78 -10.32
CA ILE A 51 8.35 -5.65 -10.03
C ILE A 51 9.14 -6.76 -10.74
N ALA A 52 8.72 -8.02 -10.63
CA ALA A 52 9.38 -9.14 -11.29
C ALA A 52 9.44 -8.95 -12.82
N LYS A 53 8.33 -8.52 -13.44
CA LYS A 53 8.29 -8.19 -14.87
C LYS A 53 9.29 -7.07 -15.22
N LEU A 54 9.33 -5.99 -14.45
CA LEU A 54 10.27 -4.88 -14.71
C LEU A 54 11.73 -5.31 -14.52
N GLN A 55 12.02 -6.19 -13.56
CA GLN A 55 13.36 -6.77 -13.39
C GLN A 55 13.81 -7.58 -14.63
N THR A 56 12.91 -8.36 -15.24
CA THR A 56 13.22 -9.08 -16.50
C THR A 56 13.46 -8.13 -17.68
N GLN A 57 12.94 -6.90 -17.60
CA GLN A 57 13.17 -5.83 -18.58
C GLN A 57 14.40 -4.97 -18.29
N GLY A 58 15.20 -5.35 -17.28
CA GLY A 58 16.45 -4.65 -16.94
C GLY A 58 16.28 -3.47 -15.99
N MET A 59 15.25 -3.47 -15.13
CA MET A 59 15.04 -2.43 -14.12
C MET A 59 16.23 -2.34 -13.15
N LYS A 60 16.75 -1.13 -12.98
CA LYS A 60 17.87 -0.77 -12.08
C LYS A 60 17.45 0.23 -10.98
N ALA A 61 16.32 0.91 -11.14
CA ALA A 61 15.72 1.81 -10.17
C ALA A 61 14.21 1.75 -10.26
N LEU A 62 13.49 1.96 -9.15
CA LEU A 62 12.03 1.86 -9.06
C LEU A 62 11.41 3.19 -8.60
N VAL A 63 10.43 3.67 -9.35
CA VAL A 63 9.48 4.69 -8.91
C VAL A 63 8.19 3.98 -8.51
N PHE A 64 7.86 4.02 -7.21
CA PHE A 64 6.62 3.46 -6.66
C PHE A 64 5.65 4.59 -6.36
N ASP A 65 4.54 4.66 -7.10
CA ASP A 65 3.60 5.79 -7.02
C ASP A 65 2.38 5.44 -6.18
N LEU A 66 2.23 6.15 -5.06
CA LEU A 66 1.08 6.10 -4.14
C LEU A 66 0.25 7.39 -4.18
N ARG A 67 0.46 8.27 -5.16
CA ARG A 67 -0.33 9.49 -5.30
C ARG A 67 -1.78 9.14 -5.63
N GLY A 68 -2.72 9.75 -4.92
CA GLY A 68 -4.15 9.47 -5.09
C GLY A 68 -4.65 8.18 -4.43
N ASN A 69 -3.77 7.40 -3.81
CA ASN A 69 -4.13 6.13 -3.17
C ASN A 69 -4.69 6.36 -1.75
N PRO A 70 -5.99 6.11 -1.49
CA PRO A 70 -6.62 6.37 -0.18
C PRO A 70 -6.26 5.32 0.89
N GLY A 71 -5.44 4.34 0.55
CA GLY A 71 -5.09 3.22 1.42
C GLY A 71 -5.91 1.96 1.15
N GLY A 72 -6.20 1.21 2.20
CA GLY A 72 -6.92 -0.05 2.18
C GLY A 72 -6.52 -0.96 3.33
N LEU A 73 -6.29 -2.25 3.05
CA LEU A 73 -6.04 -3.26 4.06
C LEU A 73 -4.66 -3.11 4.72
N LEU A 74 -4.64 -3.10 6.06
CA LEU A 74 -3.43 -3.01 6.87
C LEU A 74 -2.48 -4.21 6.65
N THR A 75 -3.05 -5.41 6.50
CA THR A 75 -2.28 -6.63 6.22
C THR A 75 -1.54 -6.54 4.89
N VAL A 76 -2.17 -5.94 3.88
CA VAL A 76 -1.56 -5.73 2.56
C VAL A 76 -0.44 -4.68 2.63
N ALA A 77 -0.62 -3.61 3.43
CA ALA A 77 0.45 -2.65 3.68
C ALA A 77 1.68 -3.32 4.30
N ARG A 78 1.49 -4.20 5.32
CA ARG A 78 2.57 -5.01 5.88
C ARG A 78 3.25 -5.87 4.82
N ASP A 79 2.47 -6.58 4.02
CA ASP A 79 2.99 -7.49 3.00
C ASP A 79 3.81 -6.75 1.95
N LEU A 80 3.34 -5.57 1.53
CA LEU A 80 4.09 -4.71 0.61
C LEU A 80 5.39 -4.16 1.22
N VAL A 81 5.37 -3.65 2.46
CA VAL A 81 6.62 -3.21 3.12
C VAL A 81 7.60 -4.37 3.22
N SER A 82 7.11 -5.59 3.46
CA SER A 82 7.95 -6.80 3.53
C SER A 82 8.67 -7.12 2.22
N ARG A 83 8.23 -6.58 1.07
CA ARG A 83 8.95 -6.70 -0.20
C ARG A 83 10.24 -5.88 -0.21
N PHE A 84 10.26 -4.78 0.52
CA PHE A 84 11.33 -3.77 0.51
C PHE A 84 12.22 -3.81 1.74
N VAL A 85 11.73 -4.35 2.86
CA VAL A 85 12.42 -4.35 4.16
C VAL A 85 12.48 -5.78 4.69
N ALA A 86 13.68 -6.19 5.14
CA ALA A 86 13.91 -7.59 5.53
C ALA A 86 13.42 -7.91 6.95
N GLU A 87 13.41 -6.94 7.87
CA GLU A 87 13.12 -7.18 9.29
C GLU A 87 12.58 -5.96 10.02
N GLY A 88 12.04 -6.19 11.21
CA GLY A 88 11.56 -5.17 12.14
C GLY A 88 10.09 -4.77 11.93
N PRO A 89 9.63 -3.76 12.66
CA PRO A 89 8.25 -3.31 12.61
C PRO A 89 7.94 -2.59 11.29
N VAL A 90 6.72 -2.77 10.80
CA VAL A 90 6.11 -1.99 9.71
C VAL A 90 5.37 -0.79 10.31
N VAL A 91 4.60 -1.07 11.34
CA VAL A 91 3.70 -0.10 11.98
C VAL A 91 3.48 -0.50 13.43
N TRP A 92 3.24 0.47 14.30
CA TRP A 92 2.78 0.27 15.66
C TRP A 92 1.32 0.66 15.75
N THR A 93 0.53 -0.14 16.47
CA THR A 93 -0.85 0.18 16.82
C THR A 93 -0.98 0.37 18.31
N LYS A 94 -1.85 1.28 18.73
CA LYS A 94 -2.16 1.54 20.14
C LYS A 94 -3.66 1.63 20.32
N GLU A 95 -4.21 0.79 21.18
CA GLU A 95 -5.59 0.83 21.64
C GLU A 95 -5.78 1.91 22.72
N ARG A 96 -7.04 2.29 22.98
CA ARG A 96 -7.37 3.30 24.00
C ARG A 96 -6.85 2.93 25.39
N GLN A 97 -6.94 1.65 25.76
CA GLN A 97 -6.48 1.10 27.03
C GLN A 97 -5.53 -0.05 26.76
N GLY A 98 -4.29 0.26 26.42
CA GLY A 98 -3.31 -0.78 26.10
C GLY A 98 -1.94 -0.22 25.74
N GLY A 99 -0.97 -1.15 25.64
CA GLY A 99 0.37 -0.86 25.14
C GLY A 99 0.39 -0.71 23.62
N MET A 100 1.54 -0.33 23.10
CA MET A 100 1.81 -0.38 21.67
C MET A 100 2.12 -1.82 21.23
N VAL A 101 1.52 -2.26 20.14
CA VAL A 101 1.77 -3.55 19.50
C VAL A 101 2.31 -3.31 18.11
N SER A 102 3.41 -4.00 17.75
CA SER A 102 3.99 -3.91 16.42
C SER A 102 3.40 -4.97 15.47
N LEU A 103 3.17 -4.56 14.24
CA LEU A 103 2.99 -5.45 13.10
C LEU A 103 4.32 -5.50 12.34
N ASN A 104 4.96 -6.66 12.34
CA ASN A 104 6.30 -6.82 11.77
C ASN A 104 6.26 -7.30 10.31
N VAL A 105 7.37 -7.10 9.60
CA VAL A 105 7.58 -7.64 8.25
C VAL A 105 7.50 -9.17 8.25
N ASP A 106 7.05 -9.73 7.14
CA ASP A 106 7.17 -11.15 6.81
C ASP A 106 8.39 -11.33 5.89
N SER A 107 9.51 -11.76 6.47
CA SER A 107 10.78 -11.90 5.74
C SER A 107 10.73 -12.86 4.55
N LYS A 108 9.74 -13.78 4.52
CA LYS A 108 9.53 -14.69 3.38
C LYS A 108 9.08 -13.98 2.10
N ARG A 109 8.59 -12.75 2.21
CA ARG A 109 8.13 -11.93 1.07
C ARG A 109 9.20 -11.04 0.49
N THR A 110 10.33 -10.91 1.15
CA THR A 110 11.39 -9.95 0.79
C THR A 110 11.92 -10.18 -0.62
N ILE A 111 12.06 -9.09 -1.38
CA ILE A 111 12.74 -9.06 -2.67
C ILE A 111 14.18 -8.60 -2.42
N PRO A 112 15.19 -9.49 -2.52
CA PRO A 112 16.55 -9.18 -2.09
C PRO A 112 17.16 -7.93 -2.72
N ALA A 113 16.89 -7.68 -4.00
CA ALA A 113 17.41 -6.52 -4.70
C ALA A 113 16.84 -5.17 -4.19
N LEU A 114 15.65 -5.18 -3.63
CA LEU A 114 15.03 -3.99 -3.02
C LEU A 114 15.50 -3.81 -1.58
N SER A 115 15.48 -4.87 -0.78
CA SER A 115 15.84 -4.81 0.64
C SER A 115 17.34 -4.59 0.89
N SER A 116 18.20 -4.96 -0.06
CA SER A 116 19.64 -4.66 -0.01
C SER A 116 20.01 -3.25 -0.49
N GLY A 117 19.03 -2.52 -1.07
CA GLY A 117 19.29 -1.23 -1.72
C GLY A 117 19.98 -1.33 -3.09
N SER A 118 20.16 -2.55 -3.64
CA SER A 118 20.76 -2.72 -4.98
C SER A 118 19.91 -2.11 -6.09
N ILE A 119 18.59 -2.04 -5.88
CA ILE A 119 17.65 -1.28 -6.70
C ILE A 119 17.16 -0.12 -5.83
N PRO A 120 17.61 1.12 -6.06
CA PRO A 120 17.13 2.28 -5.33
C PRO A 120 15.63 2.52 -5.62
N VAL A 121 14.90 2.97 -4.61
CA VAL A 121 13.46 3.17 -4.66
C VAL A 121 13.11 4.62 -4.32
N VAL A 122 12.24 5.20 -5.13
CA VAL A 122 11.56 6.47 -4.85
C VAL A 122 10.08 6.20 -4.71
N VAL A 123 9.47 6.68 -3.62
CA VAL A 123 8.01 6.63 -3.42
C VAL A 123 7.42 8.00 -3.65
N LEU A 124 6.42 8.08 -4.54
CA LEU A 124 5.69 9.32 -4.79
C LEU A 124 4.41 9.36 -3.94
N VAL A 125 4.19 10.48 -3.26
CA VAL A 125 3.02 10.71 -2.40
C VAL A 125 2.40 12.08 -2.63
N ASN A 126 1.12 12.24 -2.28
CA ASN A 126 0.44 13.55 -2.28
C ASN A 126 -0.63 13.62 -1.18
N GLY A 127 -1.37 14.74 -1.11
CA GLY A 127 -2.42 14.96 -0.11
C GLY A 127 -3.59 13.96 -0.16
N SER A 128 -3.70 13.14 -1.19
CA SER A 128 -4.68 12.05 -1.30
C SER A 128 -4.09 10.68 -0.95
N SER A 129 -2.79 10.59 -0.66
CA SER A 129 -2.15 9.38 -0.10
C SER A 129 -2.53 9.26 1.37
N ALA A 130 -3.28 8.21 1.74
CA ALA A 130 -3.85 8.09 3.08
C ALA A 130 -3.72 6.68 3.66
N SER A 131 -3.75 6.56 5.02
CA SER A 131 -3.88 5.28 5.73
C SER A 131 -2.76 4.28 5.37
N ALA A 132 -3.09 3.16 4.68
CA ALA A 132 -2.10 2.15 4.26
C ALA A 132 -0.96 2.74 3.40
N SER A 133 -1.25 3.77 2.57
CA SER A 133 -0.22 4.49 1.81
C SER A 133 0.76 5.23 2.73
N GLU A 134 0.26 5.80 3.82
CA GLU A 134 1.07 6.50 4.83
C GLU A 134 1.89 5.51 5.68
N ILE A 135 1.31 4.34 5.96
CA ILE A 135 2.05 3.24 6.63
C ILE A 135 3.21 2.79 5.75
N VAL A 136 2.97 2.53 4.46
CA VAL A 136 4.02 2.07 3.55
C VAL A 136 5.08 3.14 3.35
N SER A 137 4.71 4.38 3.01
CA SER A 137 5.68 5.45 2.79
C SER A 137 6.49 5.75 4.06
N GLY A 138 5.83 5.82 5.24
CA GLY A 138 6.49 6.05 6.52
C GLY A 138 7.43 4.91 6.92
N ALA A 139 7.01 3.66 6.75
CA ALA A 139 7.86 2.49 7.05
C ALA A 139 9.09 2.42 6.15
N LEU A 140 8.95 2.71 4.85
CA LEU A 140 10.07 2.73 3.91
C LEU A 140 11.01 3.90 4.17
N GLN A 141 10.49 5.07 4.58
CA GLN A 141 11.28 6.23 4.99
C GLN A 141 12.09 5.93 6.24
N ASP A 142 11.43 5.46 7.31
CA ASP A 142 12.06 5.15 8.60
C ASP A 142 13.10 4.01 8.47
N ALA A 143 12.88 3.06 7.56
CA ALA A 143 13.83 1.99 7.26
C ALA A 143 14.98 2.42 6.33
N ASN A 144 15.02 3.67 5.84
CA ASN A 144 15.92 4.14 4.78
C ASN A 144 15.89 3.26 3.52
N ALA A 145 14.75 2.61 3.26
CA ALA A 145 14.56 1.70 2.11
C ALA A 145 14.09 2.44 0.85
N ALA A 146 13.60 3.68 0.98
CA ALA A 146 13.18 4.52 -0.14
C ALA A 146 13.31 6.01 0.17
N PHE A 147 13.47 6.82 -0.89
CA PHE A 147 13.29 8.27 -0.83
C PHE A 147 11.82 8.62 -1.04
N ILE A 148 11.25 9.43 -0.16
CA ILE A 148 9.86 9.87 -0.29
C ILE A 148 9.83 11.24 -0.96
N ILE A 149 9.11 11.37 -2.07
CA ILE A 149 9.00 12.61 -2.87
C ILE A 149 7.54 12.97 -3.05
N GLY A 150 7.21 14.22 -2.86
CA GLY A 150 5.87 14.75 -3.11
C GLY A 150 5.44 15.82 -2.12
N THR A 151 4.15 15.90 -1.86
CA THR A 151 3.55 16.81 -0.91
C THR A 151 3.12 16.07 0.34
N ARG A 152 2.81 16.81 1.42
CA ARG A 152 2.28 16.24 2.66
C ARG A 152 1.09 15.31 2.37
N THR A 153 1.10 14.13 3.00
CA THR A 153 0.03 13.14 2.91
C THR A 153 -1.21 13.54 3.72
N TYR A 154 -2.27 12.76 3.65
CA TYR A 154 -3.56 13.07 4.26
C TYR A 154 -3.50 13.20 5.79
N GLY A 155 -2.72 12.38 6.48
CA GLY A 155 -2.63 12.36 7.95
C GLY A 155 -3.72 11.52 8.62
N LYS A 156 -4.01 10.31 8.10
CA LYS A 156 -4.99 9.40 8.70
C LYS A 156 -4.29 8.33 9.55
N GLY A 157 -4.01 8.66 10.81
CA GLY A 157 -3.37 7.79 11.80
C GLY A 157 -4.35 6.94 12.64
N LEU A 158 -5.54 6.61 12.11
CA LEU A 158 -6.62 5.94 12.85
C LEU A 158 -7.02 4.62 12.18
N VAL A 159 -7.18 3.57 13.00
CA VAL A 159 -7.78 2.30 12.59
C VAL A 159 -9.26 2.33 12.93
N GLN A 160 -10.10 1.96 11.97
CA GLN A 160 -11.54 1.87 12.15
C GLN A 160 -12.01 0.43 11.93
N THR A 161 -12.76 -0.09 12.88
CA THR A 161 -13.36 -1.43 12.83
C THR A 161 -14.84 -1.31 12.54
N ILE A 162 -15.36 -2.16 11.65
CA ILE A 162 -16.78 -2.28 11.37
C ILE A 162 -17.33 -3.38 12.26
N LEU A 163 -18.26 -3.02 13.16
CA LEU A 163 -18.90 -3.93 14.08
C LEU A 163 -20.36 -4.16 13.61
N PRO A 164 -20.74 -5.40 13.20
CA PRO A 164 -22.12 -5.71 12.87
C PRO A 164 -23.04 -5.52 14.07
N LEU A 165 -24.26 -5.01 13.85
CA LEU A 165 -25.30 -4.82 14.86
C LEU A 165 -26.27 -6.02 14.88
N GLY A 166 -25.76 -7.21 15.17
CA GLY A 166 -26.56 -8.43 15.25
C GLY A 166 -27.35 -8.70 13.96
N ASP A 167 -28.58 -9.20 14.10
CA ASP A 167 -29.46 -9.61 12.97
C ASP A 167 -30.15 -8.44 12.25
N THR A 168 -29.87 -7.20 12.64
CA THR A 168 -30.55 -6.01 12.09
C THR A 168 -30.05 -5.61 10.70
N GLY A 169 -28.98 -6.25 10.19
CA GLY A 169 -28.35 -5.94 8.91
C GLY A 169 -27.58 -4.62 8.90
N GLY A 170 -27.47 -3.92 10.05
CA GLY A 170 -26.69 -2.69 10.22
C GLY A 170 -25.29 -2.95 10.77
N ALA A 171 -24.42 -1.96 10.67
CA ALA A 171 -23.09 -1.99 11.27
C ALA A 171 -22.66 -0.60 11.76
N VAL A 172 -21.81 -0.56 12.79
CA VAL A 172 -21.20 0.67 13.33
C VAL A 172 -19.71 0.67 12.98
N LYS A 173 -19.23 1.78 12.46
CA LYS A 173 -17.81 2.03 12.22
C LYS A 173 -17.21 2.79 13.39
N VAL A 174 -16.34 2.14 14.15
CA VAL A 174 -15.74 2.66 15.38
C VAL A 174 -14.25 2.81 15.21
N THR A 175 -13.69 3.95 15.64
CA THR A 175 -12.23 4.10 15.77
C THR A 175 -11.76 3.32 17.00
N THR A 176 -10.92 2.30 16.75
CA THR A 176 -10.46 1.38 17.79
C THR A 176 -9.00 1.56 18.16
N GLN A 177 -8.16 2.05 17.24
CA GLN A 177 -6.72 2.18 17.46
C GLN A 177 -6.16 3.41 16.75
N HIS A 178 -5.05 3.91 17.29
CA HIS A 178 -4.12 4.80 16.60
C HIS A 178 -2.97 3.98 16.04
N TYR A 179 -2.41 4.39 14.90
CA TYR A 179 -1.18 3.80 14.40
C TYR A 179 -0.08 4.85 14.23
N PHE A 180 1.15 4.36 14.36
CA PHE A 180 2.38 5.12 14.32
C PHE A 180 3.32 4.46 13.33
N THR A 181 4.19 5.24 12.71
CA THR A 181 5.19 4.70 11.78
C THR A 181 6.14 3.70 12.47
N ARG A 182 7.06 3.11 11.71
CA ARG A 182 8.10 2.21 12.21
C ARG A 182 8.88 2.80 13.39
N ASP A 183 9.24 4.08 13.32
CA ASP A 183 9.98 4.81 14.37
C ASP A 183 9.05 5.52 15.36
N LYS A 184 7.77 5.12 15.39
CA LYS A 184 6.74 5.61 16.31
C LYS A 184 6.34 7.07 16.12
N HIS A 185 6.49 7.61 14.92
CA HIS A 185 5.95 8.91 14.59
C HIS A 185 4.42 8.83 14.43
N ASP A 186 3.70 9.73 15.09
CA ASP A 186 2.26 9.89 14.93
C ASP A 186 1.99 10.65 13.64
N ILE A 187 1.26 10.04 12.71
CA ILE A 187 0.92 10.64 11.41
C ILE A 187 -0.48 11.27 11.38
N ASN A 188 -1.20 11.23 12.50
CA ASN A 188 -2.57 11.73 12.56
C ASN A 188 -2.60 13.26 12.61
N LEU A 189 -2.94 13.89 11.49
CA LEU A 189 -3.22 15.33 11.32
C LEU A 189 -2.24 16.29 12.04
N LYS A 190 -0.95 16.08 11.89
CA LYS A 190 0.06 17.01 12.43
C LYS A 190 0.70 17.84 11.35
#